data_5b710d51f5137668584136173208e883
#
_entry.id   5b710d51f5137668584136173208e883
#
_cell.length_a   1.000
_cell.length_b   1.000
_cell.length_c   1.000
_cell.angle_alpha   90.00
_cell.angle_beta   90.00
_cell.angle_gamma   90.00
#
_symmetry.space_group_name_H-M   'P 1'
#
loop_
_entity.id
_entity.type
_entity.pdbx_description
1 polymer ?
#
loop_
_entity_poly.entity_id
_entity_poly.type
_entity_poly.pdbx_seq_one_letter_code
_entity_poly.pdbx_strand_id
1 'polypeptide(L)'
;VFSAKAGDRIILNFTDDNGVKTSFEATLDENLNFKSNELDLKGLDENSIKLDTAQISTEQQKANKDILESPIYNADGSKSTLRVTLERVLPQEGDNIQYKAIAQIYDSNGNAVGNPTEGNMVFDKNGALLQNNITSIANPNGGTINIDLGSPYDANKPGSGYSGIYIKEGVEKNVVTQQDGVAEGFFEQYNISDDGSIVAQFSNGKNAIVGKLALYNFINEQGLVAMGDNIFAATANSGDASFIMKDGQAINTAKFKGGFLEQSNVDLSVQLSNLIATQKSFDASSKSITASDQMIQKAINMKR
;
A
#
# COMPACT_ATOMS: atom_id res chain seq x y z
N VAL A 1 19.17 -25.25 23.24
CA VAL A 1 19.72 -26.58 23.47
C VAL A 1 19.33 -27.46 22.30
N PHE A 2 20.33 -27.93 21.53
CA PHE A 2 20.08 -28.93 20.51
C PHE A 2 19.66 -30.22 21.17
N SER A 3 18.53 -30.75 20.83
CA SER A 3 18.22 -32.15 21.10
C SER A 3 18.44 -32.94 19.83
N ALA A 4 19.56 -33.64 19.76
CA ALA A 4 19.79 -34.66 18.74
C ALA A 4 18.65 -35.68 18.79
N LYS A 5 18.25 -36.20 17.63
CA LYS A 5 17.23 -37.24 17.51
C LYS A 5 17.80 -38.47 16.83
N ALA A 6 17.20 -39.62 17.09
CA ALA A 6 17.50 -40.84 16.34
C ALA A 6 17.30 -40.58 14.84
N GLY A 7 18.25 -41.03 14.03
CA GLY A 7 18.30 -40.81 12.60
C GLY A 7 19.07 -39.56 12.13
N ASP A 8 19.44 -38.68 13.06
CA ASP A 8 20.26 -37.51 12.71
C ASP A 8 21.66 -37.98 12.30
N ARG A 9 22.20 -37.33 11.25
CA ARG A 9 23.56 -37.60 10.77
C ARG A 9 24.51 -36.59 11.39
N ILE A 10 25.64 -37.06 11.89
CA ILE A 10 26.73 -36.26 12.44
C ILE A 10 27.92 -36.39 11.52
N ILE A 11 28.53 -35.25 11.18
CA ILE A 11 29.80 -35.18 10.50
C ILE A 11 30.81 -34.61 11.47
N LEU A 12 31.83 -35.41 11.81
CA LEU A 12 32.91 -35.01 12.69
C LEU A 12 34.17 -34.87 11.82
N ASN A 13 34.77 -33.68 11.86
CA ASN A 13 36.04 -33.42 11.16
C ASN A 13 37.18 -33.42 12.18
N PHE A 14 38.23 -34.18 11.91
CA PHE A 14 39.38 -34.29 12.75
C PHE A 14 40.65 -33.85 12.00
N THR A 15 41.58 -33.27 12.73
CA THR A 15 42.95 -32.96 12.24
C THR A 15 43.95 -33.45 13.25
N ASP A 16 45.07 -34.03 12.80
CA ASP A 16 46.21 -34.37 13.63
C ASP A 16 47.26 -33.23 13.64
N ASP A 17 48.27 -33.33 14.51
CA ASP A 17 49.36 -32.35 14.61
C ASP A 17 50.23 -32.27 13.33
N ASN A 18 50.12 -33.23 12.43
CA ASN A 18 50.76 -33.23 11.13
C ASN A 18 49.93 -32.52 10.05
N GLY A 19 48.73 -32.04 10.39
CA GLY A 19 47.82 -31.37 9.48
C GLY A 19 47.00 -32.31 8.58
N VAL A 20 47.02 -33.63 8.84
CA VAL A 20 46.19 -34.60 8.14
C VAL A 20 44.75 -34.47 8.60
N LYS A 21 43.82 -34.34 7.65
CA LYS A 21 42.39 -34.16 7.92
C LYS A 21 41.60 -35.38 7.52
N THR A 22 40.65 -35.76 8.34
CA THR A 22 39.66 -36.79 8.01
C THR A 22 38.28 -36.40 8.48
N SER A 23 37.26 -36.90 7.81
CA SER A 23 35.86 -36.68 8.20
C SER A 23 35.21 -38.03 8.48
N PHE A 24 34.48 -38.05 9.57
CA PHE A 24 33.68 -39.21 9.97
C PHE A 24 32.21 -38.83 9.90
N GLU A 25 31.40 -39.68 9.29
CA GLU A 25 29.97 -39.51 9.20
C GLU A 25 29.27 -40.70 9.84
N ALA A 26 28.38 -40.44 10.78
CA ALA A 26 27.60 -41.46 11.47
C ALA A 26 26.13 -41.03 11.65
N THR A 27 25.27 -42.04 11.78
CA THR A 27 23.86 -41.82 12.11
C THR A 27 23.64 -42.16 13.58
N LEU A 28 22.87 -41.29 14.30
CA LEU A 28 22.51 -41.55 15.68
C LEU A 28 21.43 -42.64 15.78
N ASP A 29 21.61 -43.55 16.71
CA ASP A 29 20.60 -44.52 17.08
C ASP A 29 19.53 -43.98 18.00
N GLU A 30 18.56 -44.80 18.40
CA GLU A 30 17.45 -44.43 19.32
C GLU A 30 17.92 -43.93 20.69
N ASN A 31 19.17 -44.32 21.09
CA ASN A 31 19.78 -43.90 22.34
C ASN A 31 20.75 -42.72 22.17
N LEU A 32 20.75 -42.11 20.99
CA LEU A 32 21.68 -41.03 20.62
C LEU A 32 23.15 -41.41 20.62
N ASN A 33 23.45 -42.68 20.39
CA ASN A 33 24.82 -43.19 20.23
C ASN A 33 25.13 -43.40 18.74
N PHE A 34 26.36 -43.26 18.38
CA PHE A 34 26.88 -43.72 17.09
C PHE A 34 27.86 -44.91 17.28
N LYS A 35 27.89 -45.80 16.32
CA LYS A 35 28.77 -46.97 16.42
C LYS A 35 30.20 -46.56 16.14
N SER A 36 31.07 -46.74 17.14
CA SER A 36 32.50 -46.39 17.04
C SER A 36 33.31 -47.28 16.08
N ASN A 37 32.75 -48.44 15.72
CA ASN A 37 33.44 -49.39 14.77
C ASN A 37 33.46 -48.85 13.34
N GLU A 38 32.75 -47.79 13.02
CA GLU A 38 32.74 -47.14 11.70
C GLU A 38 33.73 -45.98 11.62
N LEU A 39 34.39 -45.64 12.72
CA LEU A 39 35.40 -44.57 12.78
C LEU A 39 36.70 -45.11 12.16
N ASP A 40 36.93 -44.85 10.87
CA ASP A 40 38.22 -45.18 10.21
C ASP A 40 39.18 -44.02 10.38
N LEU A 41 40.03 -44.13 11.41
CA LEU A 41 41.09 -43.16 11.72
C LEU A 41 42.42 -43.46 10.96
N LYS A 42 42.37 -44.30 9.91
CA LYS A 42 43.58 -44.64 9.14
C LYS A 42 44.26 -43.40 8.58
N GLY A 43 45.50 -43.26 8.94
CA GLY A 43 46.35 -42.18 8.50
C GLY A 43 46.48 -40.99 9.46
N LEU A 44 45.71 -40.97 10.55
CA LEU A 44 45.89 -39.97 11.63
C LEU A 44 46.78 -40.53 12.73
N ASP A 45 47.59 -39.65 13.33
CA ASP A 45 48.31 -39.98 14.56
C ASP A 45 47.34 -40.00 15.76
N GLU A 46 47.04 -41.21 16.25
CA GLU A 46 46.06 -41.44 17.32
C GLU A 46 46.34 -40.67 18.61
N ASN A 47 47.61 -40.23 18.84
CA ASN A 47 48.00 -39.48 20.02
C ASN A 47 47.81 -37.97 19.91
N SER A 48 47.51 -37.46 18.72
CA SER A 48 47.45 -36.04 18.44
C SER A 48 46.12 -35.59 17.77
N ILE A 49 45.14 -36.47 17.71
CA ILE A 49 43.87 -36.21 17.06
C ILE A 49 43.10 -35.10 17.79
N LYS A 50 42.68 -34.07 17.06
CA LYS A 50 41.81 -33.00 17.52
C LYS A 50 40.56 -32.96 16.71
N LEU A 51 39.39 -32.77 17.38
CA LEU A 51 38.13 -32.51 16.74
C LEU A 51 38.09 -31.05 16.33
N ASP A 52 38.10 -30.79 15.01
CA ASP A 52 38.02 -29.42 14.48
C ASP A 52 36.57 -28.89 14.48
N THR A 53 35.66 -29.67 13.91
CA THR A 53 34.25 -29.30 13.79
C THR A 53 33.34 -30.52 13.91
N ALA A 54 32.18 -30.30 14.51
CA ALA A 54 31.06 -31.22 14.50
C ALA A 54 29.90 -30.55 13.77
N GLN A 55 29.44 -31.14 12.66
CA GLN A 55 28.29 -30.65 11.91
C GLN A 55 27.14 -31.64 12.09
N ILE A 56 25.94 -31.09 12.29
CA ILE A 56 24.72 -31.88 12.41
C ILE A 56 24.01 -31.96 11.07
N SER A 57 23.23 -33.01 10.87
CA SER A 57 22.56 -33.36 9.63
C SER A 57 21.79 -32.22 8.97
N THR A 58 21.56 -32.36 7.68
CA THR A 58 20.80 -31.45 6.85
C THR A 58 19.39 -31.16 7.42
N GLU A 59 18.79 -32.11 8.12
CA GLU A 59 17.47 -31.91 8.76
C GLU A 59 17.54 -30.95 9.95
N GLN A 60 18.55 -31.04 10.80
CA GLN A 60 18.74 -30.09 11.90
C GLN A 60 19.28 -28.74 11.42
N GLN A 61 20.07 -28.69 10.36
CA GLN A 61 20.44 -27.43 9.75
C GLN A 61 19.22 -26.69 9.18
N LYS A 62 18.27 -27.40 8.59
CA LYS A 62 16.98 -26.83 8.18
C LYS A 62 16.16 -26.37 9.38
N ALA A 63 16.17 -27.08 10.50
CA ALA A 63 15.47 -26.70 11.72
C ALA A 63 16.03 -25.45 12.38
N ASN A 64 17.26 -25.03 12.03
CA ASN A 64 17.89 -23.81 12.54
C ASN A 64 17.71 -22.60 11.62
N LYS A 65 17.05 -22.79 10.49
CA LYS A 65 16.77 -21.72 9.54
C LYS A 65 15.27 -21.42 9.55
N ASP A 66 14.97 -20.17 9.79
CA ASP A 66 13.64 -19.64 9.64
C ASP A 66 13.62 -18.72 8.41
N ILE A 67 12.61 -18.88 7.57
CA ILE A 67 12.46 -18.11 6.35
C ILE A 67 11.17 -17.30 6.46
N LEU A 68 11.32 -15.99 6.28
CA LEU A 68 10.22 -15.03 6.21
C LEU A 68 10.18 -14.50 4.79
N GLU A 69 9.02 -14.59 4.15
CA GLU A 69 8.83 -14.08 2.78
C GLU A 69 7.72 -13.06 2.76
N SER A 70 7.96 -11.97 2.04
CA SER A 70 6.98 -10.93 1.79
C SER A 70 7.02 -10.52 0.33
N PRO A 71 5.87 -10.40 -0.34
CA PRO A 71 5.82 -9.77 -1.65
C PRO A 71 6.22 -8.30 -1.51
N ILE A 72 6.98 -7.80 -2.48
CA ILE A 72 7.35 -6.39 -2.60
C ILE A 72 7.04 -5.93 -4.02
N TYR A 73 6.82 -4.64 -4.19
CA TYR A 73 6.64 -4.02 -5.49
C TYR A 73 7.79 -3.07 -5.77
N ASN A 74 8.38 -3.20 -6.95
CA ASN A 74 9.47 -2.36 -7.43
C ASN A 74 8.93 -0.98 -7.86
N ALA A 75 9.83 -0.04 -8.15
CA ALA A 75 9.46 1.30 -8.62
C ALA A 75 8.69 1.28 -9.96
N ASP A 76 8.89 0.26 -10.78
CA ASP A 76 8.18 0.01 -12.03
C ASP A 76 6.83 -0.73 -11.84
N GLY A 77 6.43 -1.02 -10.60
CA GLY A 77 5.21 -1.77 -10.27
C GLY A 77 5.33 -3.29 -10.41
N SER A 78 6.45 -3.81 -10.88
CA SER A 78 6.70 -5.26 -10.97
C SER A 78 6.81 -5.89 -9.59
N LYS A 79 6.40 -7.16 -9.48
CA LYS A 79 6.41 -7.90 -8.23
C LYS A 79 7.73 -8.64 -8.04
N SER A 80 8.31 -8.51 -6.87
CA SER A 80 9.44 -9.29 -6.37
C SER A 80 9.11 -9.88 -5.01
N THR A 81 9.98 -10.73 -4.48
CA THR A 81 9.82 -11.32 -3.14
C THR A 81 11.03 -10.96 -2.30
N LEU A 82 10.80 -10.32 -1.17
CA LEU A 82 11.81 -10.16 -0.13
C LEU A 82 11.80 -11.40 0.75
N ARG A 83 12.96 -12.05 0.87
CA ARG A 83 13.17 -13.18 1.76
C ARG A 83 14.16 -12.78 2.84
N VAL A 84 13.76 -12.94 4.09
CA VAL A 84 14.65 -12.80 5.25
C VAL A 84 14.86 -14.17 5.84
N THR A 85 16.09 -14.64 5.78
CA THR A 85 16.51 -15.93 6.34
C THR A 85 17.16 -15.68 7.69
N LEU A 86 16.65 -16.30 8.72
CA LEU A 86 17.21 -16.26 10.08
C LEU A 86 17.93 -17.58 10.35
N GLU A 87 19.22 -17.53 10.55
CA GLU A 87 20.06 -18.69 10.87
C GLU A 87 20.51 -18.58 12.33
N ARG A 88 20.16 -19.57 13.14
CA ARG A 88 20.57 -19.58 14.53
C ARG A 88 22.07 -19.75 14.63
N VAL A 89 22.74 -18.84 15.33
CA VAL A 89 24.19 -18.95 15.60
C VAL A 89 24.43 -19.99 16.68
N LEU A 90 25.36 -20.90 16.45
CA LEU A 90 25.69 -21.98 17.36
C LEU A 90 27.22 -22.15 17.47
N PRO A 91 27.76 -22.44 18.68
CA PRO A 91 27.07 -22.46 19.98
C PRO A 91 26.57 -21.06 20.40
N GLN A 92 25.54 -21.01 21.25
CA GLN A 92 25.09 -19.74 21.83
C GLN A 92 26.06 -19.34 22.95
N GLU A 93 26.44 -18.06 22.95
CA GLU A 93 27.24 -17.49 24.03
C GLU A 93 26.32 -16.76 25.03
N GLY A 94 26.31 -17.23 26.29
CA GLY A 94 25.47 -16.66 27.33
C GLY A 94 24.00 -17.03 27.25
N ASP A 95 23.14 -16.26 27.92
CA ASP A 95 21.70 -16.49 28.05
C ASP A 95 20.88 -16.00 26.84
N ASN A 96 21.50 -15.23 25.93
CA ASN A 96 20.82 -14.64 24.79
C ASN A 96 20.85 -15.57 23.57
N ILE A 97 19.76 -15.55 22.81
CA ILE A 97 19.61 -16.31 21.57
C ILE A 97 19.99 -15.41 20.39
N GLN A 98 20.99 -15.82 19.62
CA GLN A 98 21.50 -15.05 18.48
C GLN A 98 21.12 -15.70 17.15
N TYR A 99 20.74 -14.88 16.18
CA TYR A 99 20.52 -15.27 14.80
C TYR A 99 21.33 -14.38 13.86
N LYS A 100 21.92 -14.99 12.85
CA LYS A 100 22.36 -14.28 11.66
C LYS A 100 21.12 -14.10 10.76
N ALA A 101 20.83 -12.88 10.39
CA ALA A 101 19.73 -12.57 9.50
C ALA A 101 20.29 -12.16 8.12
N ILE A 102 19.71 -12.69 7.05
CA ILE A 102 20.11 -12.42 5.67
C ILE A 102 18.88 -12.04 4.89
N ALA A 103 18.80 -10.78 4.47
CA ALA A 103 17.75 -10.27 3.60
C ALA A 103 18.21 -10.33 2.14
N GLN A 104 17.39 -10.92 1.27
CA GLN A 104 17.64 -11.04 -0.16
C GLN A 104 16.36 -10.83 -0.95
N ILE A 105 16.46 -10.13 -2.08
CA ILE A 105 15.37 -9.95 -3.03
C ILE A 105 15.45 -11.03 -4.10
N TYR A 106 14.29 -11.56 -4.47
CA TYR A 106 14.11 -12.54 -5.55
C TYR A 106 13.14 -12.00 -6.59
N ASP A 107 13.44 -12.20 -7.86
CA ASP A 107 12.53 -11.88 -8.95
C ASP A 107 11.33 -12.84 -9.02
N SER A 108 10.43 -12.61 -9.96
CA SER A 108 9.25 -13.47 -10.19
C SER A 108 9.61 -14.90 -10.62
N ASN A 109 10.84 -15.13 -11.10
CA ASN A 109 11.36 -16.42 -11.53
C ASN A 109 12.08 -17.16 -10.39
N GLY A 110 12.23 -16.52 -9.22
CA GLY A 110 12.94 -17.09 -8.07
C GLY A 110 14.45 -16.91 -8.10
N ASN A 111 14.99 -16.06 -8.98
CA ASN A 111 16.41 -15.75 -9.00
C ASN A 111 16.71 -14.61 -8.01
N ALA A 112 17.85 -14.74 -7.31
CA ALA A 112 18.31 -13.68 -6.42
C ALA A 112 18.72 -12.44 -7.23
N VAL A 113 18.25 -11.26 -6.81
CA VAL A 113 18.52 -9.97 -7.46
C VAL A 113 19.19 -9.03 -6.46
N GLY A 114 20.28 -8.42 -6.88
CA GLY A 114 21.09 -7.55 -6.03
C GLY A 114 21.91 -8.29 -4.98
N ASN A 115 22.54 -7.51 -4.10
CA ASN A 115 23.37 -8.07 -3.04
C ASN A 115 22.52 -8.31 -1.77
N PRO A 116 22.77 -9.43 -1.05
CA PRO A 116 22.11 -9.66 0.23
C PRO A 116 22.58 -8.62 1.25
N THR A 117 21.69 -8.27 2.17
CA THR A 117 22.02 -7.50 3.37
C THR A 117 22.07 -8.47 4.54
N GLU A 118 23.21 -8.49 5.22
CA GLU A 118 23.41 -9.33 6.38
C GLU A 118 23.38 -8.50 7.66
N GLY A 119 22.88 -9.09 8.75
CA GLY A 119 22.86 -8.49 10.07
C GLY A 119 22.63 -9.54 11.14
N ASN A 120 22.56 -9.08 12.38
CA ASN A 120 22.33 -9.94 13.53
C ASN A 120 21.04 -9.54 14.24
N MET A 121 20.34 -10.55 14.74
CA MET A 121 19.21 -10.38 15.67
C MET A 121 19.52 -11.10 16.98
N VAL A 122 19.25 -10.43 18.06
CA VAL A 122 19.52 -10.96 19.42
C VAL A 122 18.21 -10.93 20.19
N PHE A 123 17.89 -12.05 20.83
CA PHE A 123 16.72 -12.21 21.67
C PHE A 123 17.16 -12.56 23.09
N ASP A 124 16.41 -12.14 24.10
CA ASP A 124 16.62 -12.56 25.46
C ASP A 124 16.12 -13.99 25.71
N LYS A 125 16.34 -14.52 26.89
CA LYS A 125 15.86 -15.85 27.30
C LYS A 125 14.34 -16.01 27.32
N ASN A 126 13.61 -14.89 27.35
CA ASN A 126 12.14 -14.88 27.31
C ASN A 126 11.63 -14.71 25.87
N GLY A 127 12.54 -14.57 24.91
CA GLY A 127 12.24 -14.42 23.49
C GLY A 127 11.96 -12.99 23.03
N ALA A 128 12.15 -11.98 23.86
CA ALA A 128 12.03 -10.59 23.46
C ALA A 128 13.20 -10.18 22.56
N LEU A 129 12.91 -9.43 21.49
CA LEU A 129 13.93 -8.87 20.61
C LEU A 129 14.74 -7.81 21.37
N LEU A 130 16.05 -8.01 21.49
CA LEU A 130 16.97 -7.05 22.11
C LEU A 130 17.70 -6.19 21.08
N GLN A 131 18.02 -6.76 19.93
CA GLN A 131 18.77 -6.08 18.88
C GLN A 131 18.35 -6.58 17.49
N ASN A 132 18.22 -5.63 16.57
CA ASN A 132 18.02 -5.91 15.14
C ASN A 132 18.86 -4.93 14.32
N ASN A 133 19.75 -5.46 13.48
CA ASN A 133 20.62 -4.67 12.61
C ASN A 133 20.17 -4.68 11.15
N ILE A 134 19.09 -5.41 10.81
CA ILE A 134 18.50 -5.38 9.47
C ILE A 134 17.30 -4.47 9.47
N THR A 135 17.46 -3.27 8.94
CA THR A 135 16.41 -2.26 8.84
C THR A 135 16.06 -1.88 7.41
N SER A 136 16.91 -2.25 6.45
CA SER A 136 16.67 -1.94 5.04
C SER A 136 17.50 -2.82 4.11
N ILE A 137 17.08 -2.90 2.85
CA ILE A 137 17.82 -3.50 1.76
C ILE A 137 17.73 -2.61 0.52
N ALA A 138 18.85 -2.47 -0.21
CA ALA A 138 18.85 -1.79 -1.50
C ALA A 138 18.10 -2.63 -2.54
N ASN A 139 17.17 -2.01 -3.24
CA ASN A 139 16.45 -2.66 -4.33
C ASN A 139 17.13 -2.30 -5.66
N PRO A 140 17.66 -3.27 -6.40
CA PRO A 140 18.31 -3.04 -7.70
C PRO A 140 17.38 -2.42 -8.74
N ASN A 141 16.06 -2.64 -8.61
CA ASN A 141 15.03 -2.08 -9.48
C ASN A 141 14.51 -0.70 -9.00
N GLY A 142 15.26 -0.05 -8.12
CA GLY A 142 15.06 1.32 -7.66
C GLY A 142 14.66 1.47 -6.20
N GLY A 143 15.38 2.36 -5.52
CA GLY A 143 15.11 2.74 -4.14
C GLY A 143 15.65 1.81 -3.07
N THR A 144 15.18 2.01 -1.86
CA THR A 144 15.53 1.20 -0.68
C THR A 144 14.23 0.68 -0.07
N ILE A 145 14.21 -0.59 0.28
CA ILE A 145 13.09 -1.22 0.98
C ILE A 145 13.41 -1.20 2.47
N ASN A 146 12.55 -0.58 3.25
CA ASN A 146 12.64 -0.61 4.70
C ASN A 146 12.07 -1.93 5.21
N ILE A 147 12.76 -2.54 6.17
CA ILE A 147 12.38 -3.81 6.78
C ILE A 147 12.11 -3.54 8.26
N ASP A 148 10.86 -3.68 8.66
CA ASP A 148 10.49 -3.60 10.07
C ASP A 148 10.25 -5.01 10.62
N LEU A 149 11.16 -5.48 11.45
CA LEU A 149 11.08 -6.77 12.14
C LEU A 149 10.67 -6.61 13.61
N GLY A 150 10.26 -5.41 14.00
CA GLY A 150 9.88 -5.07 15.37
C GLY A 150 10.89 -4.20 16.11
N SER A 151 10.41 -3.55 17.15
CA SER A 151 11.22 -2.66 17.98
C SER A 151 11.96 -3.45 19.06
N PRO A 152 13.25 -3.19 19.28
CA PRO A 152 13.98 -3.77 20.40
C PRO A 152 13.32 -3.47 21.75
N TYR A 153 13.55 -4.35 22.72
CA TYR A 153 13.04 -4.19 24.07
C TYR A 153 13.57 -2.91 24.72
N ASP A 154 12.66 -2.13 25.26
CA ASP A 154 12.91 -0.91 26.04
C ASP A 154 12.05 -0.97 27.29
N ALA A 155 12.70 -0.99 28.45
CA ALA A 155 12.03 -1.06 29.76
C ALA A 155 11.02 0.08 29.99
N ASN A 156 11.18 1.22 29.30
CA ASN A 156 10.29 2.38 29.40
C ASN A 156 9.10 2.34 28.43
N LYS A 157 9.05 1.34 27.53
CA LYS A 157 8.00 1.21 26.51
C LYS A 157 7.31 -0.16 26.64
N PRO A 158 6.13 -0.23 27.29
CA PRO A 158 5.37 -1.47 27.39
C PRO A 158 5.10 -2.11 26.02
N GLY A 159 5.39 -3.42 25.90
CA GLY A 159 5.20 -4.17 24.66
C GLY A 159 6.36 -4.10 23.64
N SER A 160 7.40 -3.30 23.90
CA SER A 160 8.63 -3.35 23.10
C SER A 160 9.29 -4.73 23.21
N GLY A 161 10.04 -5.13 22.18
CA GLY A 161 10.64 -6.47 22.09
C GLY A 161 9.68 -7.57 21.64
N TYR A 162 8.36 -7.31 21.64
CA TYR A 162 7.33 -8.25 21.19
C TYR A 162 6.42 -7.65 20.08
N SER A 163 6.75 -6.47 19.57
CA SER A 163 5.94 -5.78 18.55
C SER A 163 6.10 -6.34 17.13
N GLY A 164 7.09 -7.21 16.90
CA GLY A 164 7.38 -7.82 15.61
C GLY A 164 7.79 -9.29 15.79
N ILE A 165 9.01 -9.64 15.39
CA ILE A 165 9.54 -10.98 15.57
C ILE A 165 9.93 -11.20 17.03
N TYR A 166 9.44 -12.28 17.64
CA TYR A 166 9.81 -12.74 18.97
C TYR A 166 9.83 -14.27 19.02
N ILE A 167 10.53 -14.84 19.98
CA ILE A 167 10.64 -16.29 20.16
C ILE A 167 9.70 -16.71 21.28
N LYS A 168 8.88 -17.73 21.03
CA LYS A 168 8.05 -18.35 22.05
C LYS A 168 8.14 -19.87 21.92
N GLU A 169 8.65 -20.52 22.96
CA GLU A 169 8.74 -21.98 22.99
C GLU A 169 7.34 -22.62 23.01
N GLY A 170 7.19 -23.75 22.30
CA GLY A 170 5.97 -24.57 22.32
C GLY A 170 4.79 -23.99 21.54
N VAL A 171 4.99 -22.92 20.75
CA VAL A 171 3.95 -22.35 19.90
C VAL A 171 4.34 -22.54 18.43
N GLU A 172 3.35 -22.92 17.61
CA GLU A 172 3.55 -22.97 16.16
C GLU A 172 3.94 -21.59 15.60
N LYS A 173 4.83 -21.61 14.61
CA LYS A 173 5.26 -20.38 13.94
C LYS A 173 4.06 -19.76 13.22
N ASN A 174 3.74 -18.52 13.56
CA ASN A 174 2.80 -17.71 12.81
C ASN A 174 3.56 -16.53 12.19
N VAL A 175 3.59 -16.46 10.88
CA VAL A 175 4.25 -15.39 10.14
C VAL A 175 3.17 -14.57 9.44
N VAL A 176 3.04 -13.31 9.86
CA VAL A 176 2.19 -12.32 9.20
C VAL A 176 3.09 -11.24 8.66
N THR A 177 3.12 -11.08 7.35
CA THR A 177 3.86 -10.00 6.68
C THR A 177 2.89 -8.95 6.15
N GLN A 178 3.25 -7.68 6.29
CA GLN A 178 2.52 -6.55 5.71
C GLN A 178 3.48 -5.78 4.80
N GLN A 179 2.94 -5.21 3.75
CA GLN A 179 3.70 -4.40 2.82
C GLN A 179 2.86 -3.20 2.38
N ASP A 180 3.49 -2.06 2.09
CA ASP A 180 2.88 -0.81 1.65
C ASP A 180 3.04 -0.52 0.16
N GLY A 181 3.80 -1.36 -0.54
CA GLY A 181 4.00 -1.28 -1.99
C GLY A 181 2.71 -1.57 -2.76
N VAL A 182 2.63 -1.09 -3.97
CA VAL A 182 1.45 -1.21 -4.84
C VAL A 182 1.87 -1.70 -6.21
N ALA A 183 1.11 -2.65 -6.75
CA ALA A 183 1.29 -3.11 -8.13
C ALA A 183 1.08 -1.97 -9.13
N GLU A 184 1.63 -2.13 -10.33
CA GLU A 184 1.31 -1.27 -11.47
C GLU A 184 -0.21 -1.20 -11.66
N GLY A 185 -0.71 0.02 -11.88
CA GLY A 185 -2.13 0.28 -12.11
C GLY A 185 -2.35 0.86 -13.49
N PHE A 186 -3.31 0.29 -14.23
CA PHE A 186 -3.79 0.85 -15.49
C PHE A 186 -4.89 1.86 -15.19
N PHE A 187 -4.91 2.94 -15.96
CA PHE A 187 -5.97 3.93 -15.87
C PHE A 187 -7.33 3.29 -16.22
N GLU A 188 -8.33 3.50 -15.36
CA GLU A 188 -9.70 3.01 -15.56
C GLU A 188 -10.65 4.15 -15.95
N GLN A 189 -10.72 5.19 -15.10
CA GLN A 189 -11.67 6.29 -15.31
C GLN A 189 -11.28 7.57 -14.57
N TYR A 190 -11.92 8.68 -14.97
CA TYR A 190 -11.89 9.92 -14.21
C TYR A 190 -13.19 10.09 -13.41
N ASN A 191 -13.06 10.57 -12.20
CA ASN A 191 -14.16 11.02 -11.36
C ASN A 191 -13.94 12.49 -10.96
N ILE A 192 -15.03 13.24 -10.85
CA ILE A 192 -14.99 14.61 -10.34
C ILE A 192 -15.54 14.58 -8.93
N SER A 193 -14.71 14.99 -7.97
CA SER A 193 -15.09 15.09 -6.57
C SER A 193 -15.92 16.35 -6.29
N ASP A 194 -16.63 16.38 -5.17
CA ASP A 194 -17.50 17.52 -4.77
C ASP A 194 -16.74 18.85 -4.64
N ASP A 195 -15.42 18.81 -4.41
CA ASP A 195 -14.53 19.98 -4.34
C ASP A 195 -14.01 20.44 -5.71
N GLY A 196 -14.41 19.78 -6.80
CA GLY A 196 -13.97 20.04 -8.16
C GLY A 196 -12.64 19.38 -8.55
N SER A 197 -12.06 18.54 -7.70
CA SER A 197 -10.87 17.78 -8.05
C SER A 197 -11.19 16.69 -9.07
N ILE A 198 -10.38 16.62 -10.13
CA ILE A 198 -10.44 15.55 -11.13
C ILE A 198 -9.52 14.43 -10.64
N VAL A 199 -10.12 13.31 -10.28
CA VAL A 199 -9.43 12.15 -9.72
C VAL A 199 -9.36 11.06 -10.77
N ALA A 200 -8.16 10.66 -11.16
CA ALA A 200 -7.91 9.47 -11.96
C ALA A 200 -7.92 8.23 -11.04
N GLN A 201 -8.70 7.24 -11.41
CA GLN A 201 -8.77 5.95 -10.73
C GLN A 201 -8.01 4.90 -11.52
N PHE A 202 -7.22 4.08 -10.81
CA PHE A 202 -6.39 3.03 -11.40
C PHE A 202 -6.82 1.65 -10.94
N SER A 203 -6.57 0.63 -11.76
CA SER A 203 -6.94 -0.78 -11.52
C SER A 203 -6.33 -1.40 -10.24
N ASN A 204 -5.28 -0.78 -9.70
CA ASN A 204 -4.64 -1.16 -8.44
C ASN A 204 -5.29 -0.52 -7.20
N GLY A 205 -6.45 0.17 -7.36
CA GLY A 205 -7.18 0.84 -6.30
C GLY A 205 -6.57 2.18 -5.86
N LYS A 206 -5.50 2.65 -6.50
CA LYS A 206 -4.93 3.98 -6.23
C LYS A 206 -5.66 5.05 -7.02
N ASN A 207 -5.73 6.23 -6.41
CA ASN A 207 -6.32 7.41 -7.00
C ASN A 207 -5.26 8.52 -7.04
N ALA A 208 -5.24 9.27 -8.15
CA ALA A 208 -4.37 10.43 -8.30
C ALA A 208 -5.18 11.65 -8.71
N ILE A 209 -4.95 12.78 -8.07
CA ILE A 209 -5.53 14.06 -8.47
C ILE A 209 -4.73 14.58 -9.65
N VAL A 210 -5.37 14.64 -10.84
CA VAL A 210 -4.73 15.08 -12.09
C VAL A 210 -5.02 16.53 -12.43
N GLY A 211 -6.03 17.12 -11.77
CA GLY A 211 -6.40 18.51 -11.96
C GLY A 211 -7.52 18.95 -11.03
N LYS A 212 -7.89 20.21 -11.14
CA LYS A 212 -9.01 20.77 -10.41
C LYS A 212 -9.81 21.70 -11.31
N LEU A 213 -11.13 21.59 -11.30
CA LEU A 213 -12.02 22.53 -11.98
C LEU A 213 -11.97 23.89 -11.30
N ALA A 214 -11.77 24.94 -12.09
CA ALA A 214 -11.79 26.29 -11.60
C ALA A 214 -13.23 26.81 -11.49
N LEU A 215 -13.60 27.36 -10.34
CA LEU A 215 -14.89 28.01 -10.12
C LEU A 215 -14.66 29.52 -10.07
N TYR A 216 -15.27 30.20 -11.02
CA TYR A 216 -15.23 31.67 -11.08
C TYR A 216 -16.51 32.25 -10.49
N ASN A 217 -16.37 33.39 -9.86
CA ASN A 217 -17.47 34.22 -9.35
C ASN A 217 -17.45 35.59 -10.04
N PHE A 218 -18.63 36.18 -10.19
CA PHE A 218 -18.82 37.51 -10.74
C PHE A 218 -19.48 38.40 -9.69
N ILE A 219 -19.11 39.67 -9.67
CA ILE A 219 -19.69 40.65 -8.71
C ILE A 219 -21.17 40.78 -8.93
N ASN A 220 -21.64 40.73 -10.17
CA ASN A 220 -23.04 40.76 -10.55
C ASN A 220 -23.33 39.65 -11.57
N GLU A 221 -23.80 38.51 -11.10
CA GLU A 221 -24.18 37.38 -11.92
C GLU A 221 -25.29 37.67 -12.92
N GLN A 222 -26.18 38.56 -12.57
CA GLN A 222 -27.28 38.97 -13.45
C GLN A 222 -26.85 39.86 -14.62
N GLY A 223 -25.65 40.39 -14.55
CA GLY A 223 -25.01 41.13 -15.65
C GLY A 223 -24.40 40.24 -16.73
N LEU A 224 -24.39 38.93 -16.55
CA LEU A 224 -23.90 37.96 -17.55
C LEU A 224 -24.90 37.85 -18.71
N VAL A 225 -24.40 37.76 -19.93
CA VAL A 225 -25.21 37.52 -21.14
C VAL A 225 -25.16 36.06 -21.53
N ALA A 226 -26.33 35.43 -21.63
CA ALA A 226 -26.46 34.05 -22.10
C ALA A 226 -26.15 33.99 -23.63
N MET A 227 -25.19 33.12 -23.99
CA MET A 227 -24.78 32.89 -25.38
C MET A 227 -25.43 31.64 -26.00
N GLY A 228 -26.24 30.91 -25.25
CA GLY A 228 -26.77 29.60 -25.60
C GLY A 228 -25.94 28.45 -25.01
N ASP A 229 -26.41 27.23 -25.10
CA ASP A 229 -25.75 25.99 -24.63
C ASP A 229 -25.18 26.06 -23.20
N ASN A 230 -25.88 26.79 -22.28
CA ASN A 230 -25.45 27.06 -20.90
C ASN A 230 -24.12 27.85 -20.78
N ILE A 231 -23.73 28.56 -21.85
CA ILE A 231 -22.56 29.42 -21.86
C ILE A 231 -22.96 30.87 -21.59
N PHE A 232 -22.21 31.54 -20.72
CA PHE A 232 -22.40 32.94 -20.38
C PHE A 232 -21.16 33.73 -20.71
N ALA A 233 -21.35 34.96 -21.24
CA ALA A 233 -20.28 35.90 -21.49
C ALA A 233 -20.27 36.99 -20.42
N ALA A 234 -19.07 37.36 -19.96
CA ALA A 234 -18.90 38.49 -19.06
C ALA A 234 -19.19 39.81 -19.79
N THR A 235 -19.76 40.77 -19.11
CA THR A 235 -20.04 42.12 -19.59
C THR A 235 -19.48 43.18 -18.64
N ALA A 236 -19.48 44.44 -19.07
CA ALA A 236 -19.12 45.53 -18.18
C ALA A 236 -19.97 45.63 -16.91
N ASN A 237 -21.21 45.09 -16.95
CA ASN A 237 -22.12 45.08 -15.80
C ASN A 237 -21.93 43.89 -14.87
N SER A 238 -21.34 42.76 -15.35
CA SER A 238 -21.04 41.59 -14.53
C SER A 238 -19.75 41.76 -13.74
N GLY A 239 -18.84 42.58 -14.22
CA GLY A 239 -17.46 42.65 -13.77
C GLY A 239 -16.64 41.48 -14.29
N ASP A 240 -15.35 41.46 -13.91
CA ASP A 240 -14.41 40.41 -14.31
C ASP A 240 -14.58 39.13 -13.50
N ALA A 241 -14.29 38.00 -14.11
CA ALA A 241 -14.25 36.71 -13.44
C ALA A 241 -13.17 36.69 -12.35
N SER A 242 -13.52 36.32 -11.13
CA SER A 242 -12.60 36.27 -9.99
C SER A 242 -12.75 34.98 -9.22
N PHE A 243 -11.69 34.53 -8.55
CA PHE A 243 -11.75 33.44 -7.59
C PHE A 243 -12.20 33.97 -6.23
N ILE A 244 -13.04 33.18 -5.54
CA ILE A 244 -13.33 33.48 -4.14
C ILE A 244 -12.11 33.05 -3.32
N MET A 245 -11.49 34.03 -2.64
CA MET A 245 -10.31 33.81 -1.84
C MET A 245 -10.67 33.77 -0.35
N LYS A 246 -10.14 32.80 0.36
CA LYS A 246 -10.18 32.72 1.82
C LYS A 246 -8.77 32.41 2.32
N ASP A 247 -8.27 33.22 3.24
CA ASP A 247 -6.92 33.06 3.82
C ASP A 247 -5.80 32.96 2.76
N GLY A 248 -5.96 33.70 1.64
CA GLY A 248 -5.00 33.70 0.54
C GLY A 248 -5.08 32.51 -0.41
N GLN A 249 -6.05 31.61 -0.23
CA GLN A 249 -6.27 30.44 -1.11
C GLN A 249 -7.61 30.54 -1.83
N ALA A 250 -7.65 30.13 -3.10
CA ALA A 250 -8.87 30.04 -3.86
C ALA A 250 -9.75 28.91 -3.30
N ILE A 251 -10.97 29.23 -2.88
CA ILE A 251 -11.93 28.26 -2.38
C ILE A 251 -13.10 28.09 -3.34
N ASN A 252 -13.60 26.86 -3.45
CA ASN A 252 -14.85 26.60 -4.15
C ASN A 252 -16.01 26.74 -3.16
N THR A 253 -16.95 27.64 -3.46
CA THR A 253 -18.16 27.85 -2.66
C THR A 253 -19.33 26.99 -3.10
N ALA A 254 -19.25 26.39 -4.28
CA ALA A 254 -20.23 25.45 -4.80
C ALA A 254 -19.68 24.01 -4.79
N LYS A 255 -20.61 23.05 -4.79
CA LYS A 255 -20.28 21.63 -4.91
C LYS A 255 -20.43 21.20 -6.36
N PHE A 256 -19.45 20.41 -6.81
CA PHE A 256 -19.52 19.75 -8.11
C PHE A 256 -20.19 18.38 -7.95
N LYS A 257 -20.93 17.96 -8.96
CA LYS A 257 -21.47 16.60 -9.07
C LYS A 257 -21.09 16.03 -10.40
N GLY A 258 -20.08 15.14 -10.38
CA GLY A 258 -19.66 14.42 -11.57
C GLY A 258 -20.69 13.35 -11.96
N GLY A 259 -20.86 13.08 -13.27
CA GLY A 259 -21.74 12.03 -13.77
C GLY A 259 -23.24 12.34 -13.70
N PHE A 260 -23.64 13.57 -13.40
CA PHE A 260 -25.03 14.00 -13.37
C PHE A 260 -25.30 14.99 -14.50
N LEU A 261 -26.53 14.93 -15.01
CA LEU A 261 -27.10 15.93 -15.91
C LEU A 261 -28.11 16.76 -15.13
N GLU A 262 -28.03 18.10 -15.25
CA GLU A 262 -29.01 18.98 -14.67
C GLU A 262 -30.33 18.86 -15.42
N GLN A 263 -31.40 18.60 -14.69
CA GLN A 263 -32.76 18.57 -15.23
C GLN A 263 -33.42 19.93 -15.12
N SER A 264 -34.39 20.19 -16.01
CA SER A 264 -35.21 21.40 -15.90
C SER A 264 -36.01 21.40 -14.61
N ASN A 265 -35.98 22.51 -13.88
CA ASN A 265 -36.82 22.77 -12.71
C ASN A 265 -38.14 23.46 -13.06
N VAL A 266 -38.48 23.59 -14.34
CA VAL A 266 -39.71 24.22 -14.82
C VAL A 266 -40.85 23.22 -14.71
N ASP A 267 -41.87 23.58 -13.92
CA ASP A 267 -43.13 22.83 -13.87
C ASP A 267 -43.98 23.18 -15.10
N LEU A 268 -44.10 22.19 -16.00
CA LEU A 268 -44.84 22.32 -17.25
C LEU A 268 -46.34 22.69 -17.00
N SER A 269 -46.95 22.15 -15.95
CA SER A 269 -48.36 22.38 -15.63
C SER A 269 -48.60 23.83 -15.24
N VAL A 270 -47.68 24.39 -14.43
CA VAL A 270 -47.70 25.80 -14.02
C VAL A 270 -47.51 26.70 -15.25
N GLN A 271 -46.56 26.37 -16.14
CA GLN A 271 -46.31 27.19 -17.34
C GLN A 271 -47.46 27.13 -18.35
N LEU A 272 -48.10 25.96 -18.53
CA LEU A 272 -49.29 25.82 -19.38
C LEU A 272 -50.46 26.63 -18.77
N SER A 273 -50.65 26.61 -17.46
CA SER A 273 -51.66 27.39 -16.79
C SER A 273 -51.47 28.91 -17.00
N ASN A 274 -50.21 29.37 -16.87
CA ASN A 274 -49.81 30.74 -17.13
C ASN A 274 -50.05 31.13 -18.61
N LEU A 275 -49.75 30.23 -19.56
CA LEU A 275 -49.99 30.43 -20.98
C LEU A 275 -51.49 30.60 -21.28
N ILE A 276 -52.33 29.73 -20.70
CA ILE A 276 -53.78 29.81 -20.83
C ILE A 276 -54.31 31.14 -20.23
N ALA A 277 -53.84 31.53 -19.05
CA ALA A 277 -54.20 32.78 -18.44
C ALA A 277 -53.83 33.98 -19.33
N THR A 278 -52.60 33.98 -19.88
CA THR A 278 -52.15 35.04 -20.78
C THR A 278 -52.94 35.08 -22.09
N GLN A 279 -53.28 33.94 -22.69
CA GLN A 279 -54.17 33.87 -23.87
C GLN A 279 -55.56 34.43 -23.54
N LYS A 280 -56.14 34.06 -22.41
CA LYS A 280 -57.43 34.60 -22.01
C LYS A 280 -57.41 36.11 -21.76
N SER A 281 -56.34 36.63 -21.20
CA SER A 281 -56.11 38.07 -21.01
C SER A 281 -55.99 38.80 -22.37
N PHE A 282 -55.26 38.20 -23.32
CA PHE A 282 -55.14 38.74 -24.68
C PHE A 282 -56.49 38.76 -25.40
N ASP A 283 -57.24 37.64 -25.33
CA ASP A 283 -58.59 37.54 -25.94
C ASP A 283 -59.54 38.57 -25.33
N ALA A 284 -59.50 38.76 -24.02
CA ALA A 284 -60.33 39.76 -23.33
C ALA A 284 -59.99 41.20 -23.78
N SER A 285 -58.69 41.51 -23.88
CA SER A 285 -58.20 42.79 -24.38
C SER A 285 -58.62 43.04 -25.83
N SER A 286 -58.48 42.05 -26.69
CA SER A 286 -58.92 42.12 -28.09
C SER A 286 -60.42 42.36 -28.22
N LYS A 287 -61.23 41.67 -27.39
CA LYS A 287 -62.68 41.88 -27.36
C LYS A 287 -63.04 43.27 -26.84
N SER A 288 -62.34 43.82 -25.87
CA SER A 288 -62.55 45.21 -25.39
C SER A 288 -62.27 46.23 -26.48
N ILE A 289 -61.19 46.04 -27.24
CA ILE A 289 -60.89 46.91 -28.40
C ILE A 289 -61.98 46.84 -29.47
N THR A 290 -62.36 45.59 -29.83
CA THR A 290 -63.41 45.36 -30.84
C THR A 290 -64.78 46.03 -30.36
N ALA A 291 -65.12 45.89 -29.09
CA ALA A 291 -66.32 46.53 -28.52
C ALA A 291 -66.23 48.09 -28.53
N SER A 292 -65.04 48.62 -28.27
CA SER A 292 -64.75 50.03 -28.35
C SER A 292 -64.91 50.55 -29.78
N ASP A 293 -64.40 49.86 -30.76
CA ASP A 293 -64.54 50.19 -32.17
C ASP A 293 -65.99 50.15 -32.63
N GLN A 294 -66.72 49.15 -32.19
CA GLN A 294 -68.16 49.05 -32.48
C GLN A 294 -68.93 50.19 -31.87
N MET A 295 -68.57 50.61 -30.64
CA MET A 295 -69.22 51.81 -29.99
C MET A 295 -68.91 53.13 -30.73
N ILE A 296 -67.63 53.26 -31.18
CA ILE A 296 -67.21 54.42 -31.98
C ILE A 296 -68.00 54.43 -33.31
N GLN A 297 -68.12 53.34 -34.00
CA GLN A 297 -68.88 53.24 -35.23
C GLN A 297 -70.38 53.56 -35.02
N LYS A 298 -70.97 53.09 -33.93
CA LYS A 298 -72.33 53.43 -33.58
C LYS A 298 -72.52 54.93 -33.31
N ALA A 299 -71.54 55.50 -32.57
CA ALA A 299 -71.58 56.96 -32.25
C ALA A 299 -71.44 57.80 -33.54
N ILE A 300 -70.60 57.39 -34.50
CA ILE A 300 -70.49 58.08 -35.78
C ILE A 300 -71.78 57.97 -36.58
N ASN A 301 -72.41 56.78 -36.58
CA ASN A 301 -73.66 56.57 -37.32
C ASN A 301 -74.86 57.29 -36.69
N MET A 302 -74.81 57.61 -35.40
CA MET A 302 -75.86 58.40 -34.75
C MET A 302 -75.76 59.89 -35.03
N LYS A 303 -74.69 60.41 -35.54
CA LYS A 303 -74.45 61.79 -35.91
C LYS A 303 -74.84 62.13 -37.38
N ARG A 304 -75.36 61.19 -38.10
CA ARG A 304 -75.97 61.33 -39.44
C ARG A 304 -77.51 61.39 -39.28
#